data_e82269312327af7270db5c3940cf8cfc
#
_entry.id   e82269312327af7270db5c3940cf8cfc
#
_cell.length_a   1.000
_cell.length_b   1.000
_cell.length_c   1.000
_cell.angle_alpha   90.00
_cell.angle_beta   90.00
_cell.angle_gamma   90.00
#
_symmetry.space_group_name_H-M   'P 1'
#
loop_
_entity.id
_entity.type
_entity.pdbx_description
1 polymer ?
#
loop_
_entity_poly.entity_id
_entity_poly.type
_entity_poly.pdbx_seq_one_letter_code
_entity_poly.pdbx_strand_id
1 'polypeptide(L)'
;MIVLELPFPPSLNTYWRRAKGRVYINERGLEFRQYVATYVRQHKLKAPEGFLTYAVWLYPPDKRRRDGDNFAFKAIWDSLTHAQCIEDDSLFKEWSGTWMPVVKSGLCRVFISEFVAPEKE
;
A
#
# COMPACT_ATOMS: atom_id res chain seq x y z
N MET A 1 14.78 -7.11 -2.82
CA MET A 1 13.51 -6.41 -3.07
C MET A 1 12.35 -7.38 -2.96
N ILE A 2 11.28 -6.99 -2.29
CA ILE A 2 10.05 -7.77 -2.29
C ILE A 2 9.00 -7.10 -3.18
N VAL A 3 8.18 -7.92 -3.82
CA VAL A 3 7.12 -7.47 -4.72
C VAL A 3 5.81 -8.13 -4.30
N LEU A 4 4.77 -7.32 -4.15
CA LEU A 4 3.43 -7.82 -3.84
C LEU A 4 2.47 -7.42 -4.96
N GLU A 5 1.65 -8.34 -5.40
CA GLU A 5 0.53 -8.04 -6.28
C GLU A 5 -0.76 -8.14 -5.48
N LEU A 6 -1.45 -7.03 -5.37
CA LEU A 6 -2.59 -6.87 -4.48
C LEU A 6 -3.80 -6.37 -5.27
N PRO A 7 -5.02 -6.52 -4.73
CA PRO A 7 -6.19 -5.85 -5.32
C PRO A 7 -5.97 -4.35 -5.36
N PHE A 8 -6.71 -3.66 -6.21
CA PHE A 8 -6.69 -2.21 -6.23
C PHE A 8 -7.09 -1.69 -4.85
N PRO A 9 -6.28 -0.81 -4.23
CA PRO A 9 -6.52 -0.41 -2.85
C PRO A 9 -7.78 0.45 -2.74
N PRO A 10 -8.47 0.41 -1.59
CA PRO A 10 -9.53 1.36 -1.32
C PRO A 10 -8.96 2.77 -1.19
N SER A 11 -9.76 3.78 -1.50
CA SER A 11 -9.35 5.16 -1.28
C SER A 11 -9.17 5.43 0.21
N LEU A 12 -8.41 6.46 0.54
CA LEU A 12 -8.25 6.89 1.93
C LEU A 12 -9.60 7.14 2.59
N ASN A 13 -10.53 7.79 1.89
CA ASN A 13 -11.86 8.07 2.40
C ASN A 13 -12.71 6.81 2.58
N THR A 14 -12.46 5.77 1.81
CA THR A 14 -13.16 4.49 1.92
C THR A 14 -12.53 3.62 3.02
N TYR A 15 -11.21 3.66 3.16
CA TYR A 15 -10.50 2.87 4.15
C TYR A 15 -10.84 3.31 5.58
N TRP A 16 -10.86 4.63 5.81
CA TRP A 16 -11.18 5.22 7.11
C TRP A 16 -12.58 5.80 7.10
N ARG A 17 -13.34 5.56 8.15
CA ARG A 17 -14.68 6.12 8.36
C ARG A 17 -14.78 6.77 9.72
N ARG A 18 -15.60 7.82 9.81
CA ARG A 18 -15.95 8.44 11.07
C ARG A 18 -17.43 8.25 11.35
N ALA A 19 -17.75 7.79 12.54
CA ALA A 19 -19.13 7.71 13.02
C ALA A 19 -19.13 7.91 14.54
N LYS A 20 -20.05 8.73 15.02
CA LYS A 20 -20.24 9.00 16.47
C LYS A 20 -18.93 9.39 17.17
N GLY A 21 -18.12 10.25 16.53
CA GLY A 21 -16.86 10.71 17.10
C GLY A 21 -15.72 9.71 17.05
N ARG A 22 -15.91 8.55 16.45
CA ARG A 22 -14.87 7.53 16.31
C ARG A 22 -14.37 7.45 14.88
N VAL A 23 -13.09 7.13 14.74
CA VAL A 23 -12.49 6.76 13.47
C VAL A 23 -12.32 5.24 13.47
N TYR A 24 -12.80 4.59 12.44
CA TYR A 24 -12.69 3.14 12.30
C TYR A 24 -12.40 2.76 10.85
N ILE A 25 -11.90 1.54 10.66
CA ILE A 25 -11.65 0.99 9.32
C ILE A 25 -12.96 0.38 8.85
N ASN A 26 -13.43 0.79 7.66
CA ASN A 26 -14.67 0.25 7.13
C ASN A 26 -14.48 -1.16 6.57
N GLU A 27 -15.57 -1.78 6.13
CA GLU A 27 -15.57 -3.15 5.63
C GLU A 27 -14.60 -3.38 4.48
N ARG A 28 -14.56 -2.47 3.50
CA ARG A 28 -13.61 -2.57 2.38
C ARG A 28 -12.16 -2.47 2.83
N GLY A 29 -11.90 -1.60 3.78
CA GLY A 29 -10.58 -1.46 4.38
C GLY A 29 -10.16 -2.73 5.11
N LEU A 30 -11.08 -3.33 5.86
CA LEU A 30 -10.81 -4.59 6.57
C LEU A 30 -10.55 -5.74 5.59
N GLU A 31 -11.32 -5.83 4.51
CA GLU A 31 -11.10 -6.84 3.47
C GLU A 31 -9.73 -6.69 2.83
N PHE A 32 -9.35 -5.47 2.48
CA PHE A 32 -8.04 -5.19 1.89
C PHE A 32 -6.91 -5.55 2.86
N ARG A 33 -7.03 -5.10 4.10
CA ARG A 33 -6.05 -5.42 5.16
C ARG A 33 -5.88 -6.92 5.34
N GLN A 34 -6.98 -7.66 5.34
CA GLN A 34 -6.96 -9.10 5.50
C GLN A 34 -6.32 -9.79 4.29
N TYR A 35 -6.60 -9.31 3.09
CA TYR A 35 -5.96 -9.83 1.88
C TYR A 35 -4.45 -9.66 1.95
N VAL A 36 -3.99 -8.47 2.33
CA VAL A 36 -2.55 -8.18 2.47
C VAL A 36 -1.93 -9.10 3.53
N ALA A 37 -2.57 -9.26 4.67
CA ALA A 37 -2.06 -10.12 5.74
C ALA A 37 -1.92 -11.57 5.28
N THR A 38 -2.92 -12.08 4.56
CA THR A 38 -2.89 -13.44 4.01
C THR A 38 -1.77 -13.59 2.98
N TYR A 39 -1.65 -12.61 2.07
CA TYR A 39 -0.59 -12.62 1.05
C TYR A 39 0.79 -12.65 1.67
N VAL A 40 1.04 -11.75 2.63
CA VAL A 40 2.33 -11.65 3.33
C VAL A 40 2.67 -12.96 4.04
N ARG A 41 1.68 -13.57 4.71
CA ARG A 41 1.88 -14.83 5.42
C ARG A 41 2.16 -15.98 4.45
N GLN A 42 1.38 -16.09 3.38
CA GLN A 42 1.54 -17.16 2.39
C GLN A 42 2.88 -17.12 1.68
N HIS A 43 3.34 -15.93 1.35
CA HIS A 43 4.61 -15.73 0.63
C HIS A 43 5.78 -15.50 1.58
N LYS A 44 5.54 -15.51 2.89
CA LYS A 44 6.56 -15.33 3.92
C LYS A 44 7.39 -14.05 3.69
N LEU A 45 6.69 -12.95 3.42
CA LEU A 45 7.34 -11.69 3.07
C LEU A 45 7.65 -10.88 4.31
N LYS A 46 8.89 -10.39 4.35
CA LYS A 46 9.31 -9.43 5.35
C LYS A 46 10.30 -8.47 4.71
N ALA A 47 10.10 -7.18 4.93
CA ALA A 47 10.99 -6.17 4.41
C ALA A 47 12.37 -6.26 5.06
N PRO A 48 13.43 -5.79 4.37
CA PRO A 48 14.74 -5.68 5.00
C PRO A 48 14.70 -4.79 6.23
N GLU A 49 15.66 -4.97 7.12
CA GLU A 49 15.81 -4.09 8.27
C GLU A 49 16.28 -2.70 7.83
N GLY A 50 15.94 -1.68 8.64
CA GLY A 50 16.36 -0.32 8.41
C GLY A 50 15.38 0.46 7.54
N PHE A 51 15.86 1.56 6.99
CA PHE A 51 15.03 2.43 6.16
C PHE A 51 14.74 1.79 4.81
N LEU A 52 13.58 2.11 4.27
CA LEU A 52 13.01 1.44 3.10
C LEU A 52 12.67 2.42 2.00
N THR A 53 12.67 1.91 0.79
CA THR A 53 12.14 2.56 -0.40
C THR A 53 10.86 1.83 -0.82
N TYR A 54 9.83 2.60 -1.12
CA TYR A 54 8.51 2.10 -1.50
C TYR A 54 8.14 2.64 -2.88
N ALA A 55 7.62 1.77 -3.73
CA ALA A 55 7.00 2.18 -4.99
C ALA A 55 5.72 1.38 -5.19
N VAL A 56 4.71 2.01 -5.78
CA VAL A 56 3.48 1.34 -6.13
C VAL A 56 3.07 1.69 -7.55
N TRP A 57 2.69 0.67 -8.31
CA TRP A 57 2.07 0.80 -9.62
C TRP A 57 0.58 0.53 -9.46
N LEU A 58 -0.24 1.53 -9.79
CA LEU A 58 -1.68 1.46 -9.64
C LEU A 58 -2.33 1.21 -10.99
N TYR A 59 -2.94 0.04 -11.16
CA TYR A 59 -3.69 -0.32 -12.37
C TYR A 59 -5.17 -0.14 -12.06
N PRO A 60 -5.78 0.99 -12.47
CA PRO A 60 -7.16 1.28 -12.08
C PRO A 60 -8.15 0.35 -12.80
N PRO A 61 -9.32 0.09 -12.19
CA PRO A 61 -10.31 -0.80 -12.79
C PRO A 61 -11.10 -0.15 -13.94
N ASP A 62 -11.02 1.16 -14.08
CA ASP A 62 -11.72 1.92 -15.12
C ASP A 62 -11.03 3.28 -15.34
N LYS A 63 -11.52 4.05 -16.29
CA LYS A 63 -10.96 5.35 -16.66
C LYS A 63 -11.45 6.50 -15.79
N ARG A 64 -12.22 6.25 -14.74
CA ARG A 64 -12.71 7.30 -13.87
C ARG A 64 -11.55 8.06 -13.24
N ARG A 65 -11.71 9.38 -13.14
CA ARG A 65 -10.69 10.24 -12.55
C ARG A 65 -10.51 9.92 -11.07
N ARG A 66 -9.26 9.76 -10.66
CA ARG A 66 -8.88 9.48 -9.27
C ARG A 66 -7.67 10.30 -8.89
N ASP A 67 -7.61 10.68 -7.62
CA ASP A 67 -6.48 11.37 -7.05
C ASP A 67 -5.49 10.32 -6.52
N GLY A 68 -4.25 10.34 -7.03
CA GLY A 68 -3.26 9.30 -6.76
C GLY A 68 -2.91 9.15 -5.29
N ASP A 69 -2.79 10.25 -4.54
CA ASP A 69 -2.44 10.19 -3.13
C ASP A 69 -3.54 9.57 -2.26
N ASN A 70 -4.78 9.53 -2.72
CA ASN A 70 -5.86 8.82 -2.04
C ASN A 70 -5.71 7.29 -2.10
N PHE A 71 -4.91 6.77 -3.01
CA PHE A 71 -4.81 5.33 -3.25
C PHE A 71 -3.42 4.76 -3.04
N ALA A 72 -2.37 5.57 -3.25
CA ALA A 72 -1.01 5.07 -3.40
C ALA A 72 -0.36 4.64 -2.07
N PHE A 73 -0.74 5.23 -0.95
CA PHE A 73 0.07 5.11 0.26
C PHE A 73 -0.67 4.56 1.48
N LYS A 74 -1.53 5.35 2.10
CA LYS A 74 -1.97 5.11 3.47
C LYS A 74 -2.63 3.76 3.73
N ALA A 75 -3.56 3.36 2.87
CA ALA A 75 -4.24 2.07 3.03
C ALA A 75 -3.27 0.90 2.89
N ILE A 76 -2.36 1.00 1.92
CA ILE A 76 -1.35 -0.03 1.68
C ILE A 76 -0.35 -0.07 2.85
N TRP A 77 0.17 1.08 3.27
CA TRP A 77 1.14 1.16 4.36
C TRP A 77 0.59 0.62 5.67
N ASP A 78 -0.65 1.00 6.01
CA ASP A 78 -1.32 0.52 7.21
C ASP A 78 -1.50 -1.00 7.16
N SER A 79 -1.88 -1.52 6.00
CA SER A 79 -2.08 -2.95 5.82
C SER A 79 -0.77 -3.74 5.91
N LEU A 80 0.32 -3.19 5.36
CA LEU A 80 1.65 -3.80 5.44
C LEU A 80 2.15 -3.83 6.89
N THR A 81 1.92 -2.77 7.65
CA THR A 81 2.27 -2.70 9.07
C THR A 81 1.46 -3.71 9.87
N HIS A 82 0.15 -3.76 9.65
CA HIS A 82 -0.73 -4.72 10.31
C HIS A 82 -0.31 -6.17 10.00
N ALA A 83 0.10 -6.44 8.77
CA ALA A 83 0.56 -7.76 8.34
C ALA A 83 1.96 -8.11 8.86
N GLN A 84 2.63 -7.18 9.51
CA GLN A 84 4.00 -7.33 9.99
C GLN A 84 5.02 -7.56 8.86
N CYS A 85 4.70 -7.11 7.66
CA CYS A 85 5.65 -7.08 6.54
C CYS A 85 6.71 -5.99 6.76
N ILE A 86 6.29 -4.89 7.36
CA ILE A 86 7.15 -3.80 7.80
C ILE A 86 6.87 -3.52 9.27
N GLU A 87 7.84 -2.96 9.96
CA GLU A 87 7.71 -2.59 11.37
C GLU A 87 6.81 -1.37 11.54
N ASP A 88 7.05 -0.35 10.69
CA ASP A 88 6.30 0.91 10.73
C ASP A 88 6.49 1.64 9.41
N ASP A 89 5.48 2.39 8.97
CA ASP A 89 5.56 3.14 7.71
C ASP A 89 6.50 4.34 7.77
N SER A 90 6.89 4.79 8.96
CA SER A 90 7.92 5.82 9.13
C SER A 90 9.30 5.38 8.60
N LEU A 91 9.49 4.08 8.37
CA LEU A 91 10.72 3.57 7.78
C LEU A 91 10.84 3.86 6.28
N PHE A 92 9.73 4.18 5.61
CA PHE A 92 9.77 4.59 4.21
C PHE A 92 10.37 5.98 4.08
N LYS A 93 11.62 6.05 3.61
CA LYS A 93 12.33 7.32 3.38
C LYS A 93 12.21 7.81 1.96
N GLU A 94 11.84 6.94 1.05
CA GLU A 94 11.58 7.25 -0.34
C GLU A 94 10.31 6.54 -0.76
N TRP A 95 9.42 7.23 -1.45
CA TRP A 95 8.16 6.64 -1.89
C TRP A 95 7.73 7.23 -3.22
N SER A 96 7.08 6.41 -4.04
CA SER A 96 6.52 6.86 -5.32
C SER A 96 5.28 6.07 -5.67
N GLY A 97 4.41 6.70 -6.44
CA GLY A 97 3.23 6.06 -7.00
C GLY A 97 3.13 6.39 -8.48
N THR A 98 2.74 5.41 -9.28
CA THR A 98 2.62 5.57 -10.72
C THR A 98 1.28 5.01 -11.19
N TRP A 99 0.54 5.79 -11.96
CA TRP A 99 -0.65 5.30 -12.63
C TRP A 99 -0.24 4.47 -13.84
N MET A 100 -0.78 3.27 -13.91
CA MET A 100 -0.57 2.32 -14.99
C MET A 100 -1.85 2.17 -15.81
N PRO A 101 -1.82 1.47 -16.95
CA PRO A 101 -3.02 1.28 -17.75
C PRO A 101 -4.16 0.60 -17.00
N VAL A 102 -5.37 0.84 -17.45
CA VAL A 102 -6.57 0.20 -16.89
C VAL A 102 -6.48 -1.31 -17.01
N VAL A 103 -6.80 -1.99 -15.92
CA VAL A 103 -6.92 -3.45 -15.87
C VAL A 103 -8.28 -3.76 -15.28
N LYS A 104 -9.03 -4.64 -15.93
CA LYS A 104 -10.35 -5.06 -15.43
C LYS A 104 -10.23 -5.54 -13.98
N SER A 105 -11.11 -5.06 -13.12
CA SER A 105 -11.12 -5.29 -11.67
C SER A 105 -10.01 -4.57 -10.91
N GLY A 106 -9.05 -3.96 -11.61
CA GLY A 106 -7.95 -3.25 -10.99
C GLY A 106 -6.98 -4.15 -10.23
N LEU A 107 -5.78 -3.65 -10.03
CA LEU A 107 -4.79 -4.26 -9.14
C LEU A 107 -3.71 -3.22 -8.83
N CYS A 108 -2.85 -3.54 -7.89
CA CYS A 108 -1.63 -2.76 -7.70
C CYS A 108 -0.44 -3.67 -7.49
N ARG A 109 0.75 -3.17 -7.81
CA ARG A 109 2.01 -3.83 -7.51
C ARG A 109 2.83 -2.95 -6.59
N VAL A 110 3.27 -3.54 -5.50
CA VAL A 110 4.04 -2.84 -4.47
C VAL A 110 5.46 -3.38 -4.50
N PHE A 111 6.43 -2.47 -4.49
CA PHE A 111 7.86 -2.80 -4.51
C PHE A 111 8.48 -2.20 -3.25
N ILE A 112 9.13 -3.02 -2.44
CA ILE A 112 9.80 -2.58 -1.23
C ILE A 112 11.25 -3.06 -1.27
N SER A 113 12.17 -2.13 -1.07
CA SER A 113 13.59 -2.43 -1.06
C SER A 113 14.29 -1.62 0.03
N GLU A 114 15.54 -1.93 0.26
CA GLU A 114 16.38 -1.15 1.16
C GLU A 114 16.55 0.26 0.61
N PHE A 115 16.44 1.25 1.50
CA PHE A 115 16.68 2.63 1.12
C PHE A 115 18.18 2.88 1.00
N VAL A 116 18.58 3.48 -0.12
CA VAL A 116 19.95 3.91 -0.36
C VAL A 116 19.90 5.43 -0.50
N ALA A 117 20.51 6.13 0.44
CA ALA A 117 20.53 7.58 0.41
C ALA A 117 21.27 8.08 -0.83
N PRO A 118 20.77 9.15 -1.49
CA PRO A 118 21.50 9.76 -2.59
C PRO A 118 22.85 10.29 -2.10
N GLU A 119 23.85 10.23 -2.97
CA GLU A 119 25.14 10.81 -2.65
C GLU A 119 25.00 12.32 -2.48
N LYS A 120 25.69 12.82 -1.46
CA LYS A 120 25.73 14.24 -1.20
C LYS A 120 26.77 14.89 -2.10
N GLU A 121 26.33 15.79 -2.95
CA GLU A 121 27.22 16.60 -3.79
C GLU A 121 27.69 17.84 -3.06
#